data_ddae098702271c68489126cbaec34ae0
#
_entry.id   ddae098702271c68489126cbaec34ae0
#
_cell.length_a   1.000
_cell.length_b   1.000
_cell.length_c   1.000
_cell.angle_alpha   90.00
_cell.angle_beta   90.00
_cell.angle_gamma   90.00
#
_symmetry.space_group_name_H-M   'P 1'
#
loop_
_entity.id
_entity.type
_entity.pdbx_description
1 polymer ?
#
loop_
_entity_poly.entity_id
_entity_poly.type
_entity_poly.pdbx_seq_one_letter_code
_entity_poly.pdbx_strand_id
1 'polypeptide(L)'
;MFEEMMGTKPVSERQKFDVDALDGYLRAHIPDYPGGPLTVAQFKGGQSNPTFKISAGEQHYVLRTKPGPAAKLLPSAHAIDREFRVMDALHKAGFPAARQYTLCLDESVIGRAFYVMEFVEGRVLWDQSLPGMSAPERAAIYDELNRVIAQLHTVDYAAIGLADFGKPGNYFARQIERWTRQYQASATETIEAMDQLMAWLPKAIPPGDDTAIVHGDFRLDNMIFHPTEPRILAVLDWELSTLGHPAADFSYHCMSWHIPPGQFRGIAGLNLEEMGIPSQEAYIAAYCERTGKTIRIEDFNFYLAYNMFRLAGIMQGIMKRYVDGTASSAQALENGKAARPMAELGWTYAQRAISLLKDKQ
;
A
#
# COMPACT_ATOMS: atom_id res chain seq x y z
N MET A 1 10.42 -4.86 -17.36
CA MET A 1 9.20 -5.10 -16.55
C MET A 1 8.69 -3.83 -15.88
N PHE A 2 9.50 -3.06 -15.14
CA PHE A 2 9.03 -1.83 -14.46
C PHE A 2 8.76 -0.67 -15.43
N GLU A 3 9.51 -0.51 -16.49
CA GLU A 3 9.30 0.53 -17.52
C GLU A 3 7.94 0.40 -18.22
N GLU A 4 7.39 -0.81 -18.34
CA GLU A 4 6.07 -1.05 -18.91
C GLU A 4 4.93 -0.52 -18.05
N MET A 5 5.17 -0.32 -16.75
CA MET A 5 4.18 0.23 -15.81
C MET A 5 4.27 1.75 -15.66
N MET A 6 5.32 2.37 -16.18
CA MET A 6 5.50 3.83 -16.14
C MET A 6 4.77 4.55 -17.26
N GLY A 7 4.37 5.81 -16.98
CA GLY A 7 3.75 6.69 -17.95
C GLY A 7 2.28 6.40 -18.20
N THR A 8 1.80 6.96 -19.31
CA THR A 8 0.39 6.89 -19.72
C THR A 8 0.23 6.17 -21.05
N LYS A 9 -0.99 5.79 -21.34
CA LYS A 9 -1.45 5.18 -22.60
C LYS A 9 -2.78 5.83 -23.02
N PRO A 10 -3.22 5.68 -24.27
CA PRO A 10 -4.57 6.07 -24.66
C PRO A 10 -5.63 5.40 -23.79
N VAL A 11 -6.71 6.12 -23.53
CA VAL A 11 -7.84 5.59 -22.76
C VAL A 11 -8.44 4.41 -23.49
N SER A 12 -8.55 3.26 -22.81
CA SER A 12 -9.16 2.07 -23.41
C SER A 12 -10.67 2.26 -23.62
N GLU A 13 -11.24 1.62 -24.64
CA GLU A 13 -12.69 1.76 -24.97
C GLU A 13 -13.60 1.52 -23.77
N ARG A 14 -13.27 0.55 -22.91
CA ARG A 14 -14.06 0.21 -21.72
C ARG A 14 -13.98 1.27 -20.62
N GLN A 15 -13.01 2.19 -20.70
CA GLN A 15 -12.75 3.22 -19.70
C GLN A 15 -13.09 4.63 -20.19
N LYS A 16 -13.56 4.79 -21.43
CA LYS A 16 -14.02 6.07 -21.95
C LYS A 16 -15.18 6.64 -21.15
N PHE A 17 -15.22 7.93 -21.07
CA PHE A 17 -16.28 8.73 -20.43
C PHE A 17 -16.45 10.06 -21.19
N ASP A 18 -17.50 10.81 -20.87
CA ASP A 18 -17.77 12.12 -21.45
C ASP A 18 -16.77 13.16 -20.92
N VAL A 19 -15.83 13.59 -21.78
CA VAL A 19 -14.76 14.54 -21.43
C VAL A 19 -15.32 15.96 -21.31
N ASP A 20 -16.34 16.33 -22.09
CA ASP A 20 -16.94 17.66 -22.05
C ASP A 20 -17.77 17.83 -20.76
N ALA A 21 -18.48 16.79 -20.35
CA ALA A 21 -19.18 16.77 -19.08
C ALA A 21 -18.20 16.87 -17.90
N LEU A 22 -17.05 16.18 -17.97
CA LEU A 22 -16.00 16.31 -16.97
C LEU A 22 -15.44 17.73 -16.93
N ASP A 23 -15.10 18.34 -18.07
CA ASP A 23 -14.58 19.70 -18.11
C ASP A 23 -15.58 20.72 -17.51
N GLY A 24 -16.86 20.58 -17.85
CA GLY A 24 -17.91 21.40 -17.25
C GLY A 24 -17.98 21.27 -15.73
N TYR A 25 -17.87 20.05 -15.22
CA TYR A 25 -17.84 19.79 -13.77
C TYR A 25 -16.61 20.43 -13.11
N LEU A 26 -15.40 20.26 -13.71
CA LEU A 26 -14.16 20.81 -13.15
C LEU A 26 -14.18 22.33 -13.09
N ARG A 27 -14.72 23.01 -14.11
CA ARG A 27 -14.92 24.47 -14.12
C ARG A 27 -15.78 24.96 -12.96
N ALA A 28 -16.77 24.20 -12.57
CA ALA A 28 -17.68 24.57 -11.50
C ALA A 28 -17.14 24.26 -10.09
N HIS A 29 -16.18 23.34 -9.95
CA HIS A 29 -15.78 22.79 -8.64
C HIS A 29 -14.31 22.96 -8.28
N ILE A 30 -13.44 23.32 -9.23
CA ILE A 30 -12.04 23.57 -8.94
C ILE A 30 -11.76 25.08 -9.08
N PRO A 31 -11.41 25.77 -7.98
CA PRO A 31 -10.98 27.17 -8.04
C PRO A 31 -9.78 27.32 -8.99
N ASP A 32 -9.79 28.40 -9.76
CA ASP A 32 -8.72 28.76 -10.70
C ASP A 32 -8.44 27.69 -11.78
N TYR A 33 -9.43 26.82 -12.06
CA TYR A 33 -9.31 25.86 -13.15
C TYR A 33 -9.19 26.61 -14.48
N PRO A 34 -8.11 26.37 -15.27
CA PRO A 34 -7.80 27.23 -16.42
C PRO A 34 -8.79 27.09 -17.58
N GLY A 35 -9.49 25.94 -17.62
CA GLY A 35 -10.34 25.61 -18.76
C GLY A 35 -9.52 25.32 -20.02
N GLY A 36 -10.21 25.31 -21.16
CA GLY A 36 -9.60 24.95 -22.46
C GLY A 36 -9.88 23.47 -22.79
N PRO A 37 -9.38 22.99 -23.93
CA PRO A 37 -9.60 21.59 -24.32
C PRO A 37 -8.93 20.66 -23.30
N LEU A 38 -9.76 19.83 -22.67
CA LEU A 38 -9.30 18.82 -21.71
C LEU A 38 -8.76 17.61 -22.45
N THR A 39 -7.52 17.23 -22.15
CA THR A 39 -6.93 15.98 -22.67
C THR A 39 -6.86 14.94 -21.56
N VAL A 40 -7.08 13.67 -21.93
CA VAL A 40 -7.14 12.55 -20.99
C VAL A 40 -6.23 11.43 -21.46
N ALA A 41 -5.36 10.94 -20.59
CA ALA A 41 -4.51 9.79 -20.81
C ALA A 41 -4.60 8.85 -19.61
N GLN A 42 -4.70 7.54 -19.82
CA GLN A 42 -4.81 6.54 -18.76
C GLN A 42 -3.41 6.16 -18.26
N PHE A 43 -3.18 6.11 -16.94
CA PHE A 43 -1.95 5.55 -16.39
C PHE A 43 -1.86 4.04 -16.69
N LYS A 44 -0.65 3.56 -16.94
CA LYS A 44 -0.39 2.13 -17.20
C LYS A 44 -0.47 1.29 -15.92
N GLY A 45 -0.09 1.86 -14.77
CA GLY A 45 -0.21 1.27 -13.44
C GLY A 45 -1.60 1.50 -12.84
N GLY A 46 -1.86 0.92 -11.65
CA GLY A 46 -3.12 1.05 -10.93
C GLY A 46 -4.21 0.12 -11.48
N GLN A 47 -4.27 -1.10 -10.95
CA GLN A 47 -5.21 -2.12 -11.47
C GLN A 47 -6.57 -2.09 -10.79
N SER A 48 -6.66 -1.54 -9.57
CA SER A 48 -7.89 -1.57 -8.76
C SER A 48 -8.88 -0.50 -9.19
N ASN A 49 -8.46 0.77 -9.21
CA ASN A 49 -9.27 1.91 -9.61
C ASN A 49 -8.65 2.59 -10.84
N PRO A 50 -9.39 2.74 -11.95
CA PRO A 50 -8.88 3.43 -13.13
C PRO A 50 -8.41 4.85 -12.82
N THR A 51 -7.18 5.15 -13.19
CA THR A 51 -6.52 6.42 -12.90
C THR A 51 -6.05 7.07 -14.19
N PHE A 52 -6.29 8.37 -14.32
CA PHE A 52 -6.02 9.12 -15.55
C PHE A 52 -5.24 10.40 -15.24
N LYS A 53 -4.31 10.75 -16.12
CA LYS A 53 -3.78 12.10 -16.20
C LYS A 53 -4.75 12.93 -17.04
N ILE A 54 -5.23 14.04 -16.49
CA ILE A 54 -6.01 15.03 -17.20
C ILE A 54 -5.22 16.33 -17.31
N SER A 55 -5.28 16.99 -18.45
CA SER A 55 -4.53 18.22 -18.71
C SER A 55 -5.45 19.27 -19.31
N ALA A 56 -5.48 20.44 -18.67
CA ALA A 56 -6.17 21.65 -19.12
C ALA A 56 -5.13 22.74 -19.34
N GLY A 57 -4.77 23.00 -20.60
CA GLY A 57 -3.62 23.82 -20.92
C GLY A 57 -2.32 23.23 -20.39
N GLU A 58 -1.55 24.00 -19.63
CA GLU A 58 -0.30 23.55 -19.00
C GLU A 58 -0.51 22.92 -17.61
N GLN A 59 -1.73 22.98 -17.06
CA GLN A 59 -2.01 22.38 -15.76
C GLN A 59 -2.40 20.91 -15.90
N HIS A 60 -1.88 20.11 -14.96
CA HIS A 60 -2.10 18.68 -14.93
C HIS A 60 -2.74 18.26 -13.61
N TYR A 61 -3.64 17.29 -13.70
CA TYR A 61 -4.34 16.70 -12.55
C TYR A 61 -4.39 15.19 -12.69
N VAL A 62 -4.68 14.52 -11.61
CA VAL A 62 -4.99 13.08 -11.59
C VAL A 62 -6.48 12.90 -11.31
N LEU A 63 -7.15 12.21 -12.23
CA LEU A 63 -8.53 11.74 -12.06
C LEU A 63 -8.49 10.26 -11.66
N ARG A 64 -9.06 9.91 -10.51
CA ARG A 64 -9.24 8.51 -10.09
C ARG A 64 -10.73 8.20 -10.01
N THR A 65 -11.15 7.10 -10.65
CA THR A 65 -12.57 6.75 -10.78
C THR A 65 -12.84 5.37 -10.21
N LYS A 66 -14.08 5.12 -9.79
CA LYS A 66 -14.54 3.73 -9.65
C LYS A 66 -14.43 3.00 -10.99
N PRO A 67 -14.26 1.67 -10.99
CA PRO A 67 -14.42 0.87 -12.21
C PRO A 67 -15.78 1.14 -12.86
N GLY A 68 -15.82 1.08 -14.19
CA GLY A 68 -17.07 1.33 -14.94
C GLY A 68 -18.17 0.30 -14.62
N PRO A 69 -19.42 0.57 -15.02
CA PRO A 69 -20.61 -0.20 -14.64
C PRO A 69 -20.59 -1.68 -15.03
N ALA A 70 -19.70 -2.09 -15.92
CA ALA A 70 -19.53 -3.49 -16.31
C ALA A 70 -18.72 -4.34 -15.29
N ALA A 71 -18.14 -3.72 -14.28
CA ALA A 71 -17.34 -4.43 -13.28
C ALA A 71 -18.25 -4.96 -12.15
N LYS A 72 -18.18 -6.27 -11.87
CA LYS A 72 -18.83 -6.85 -10.67
C LYS A 72 -18.01 -6.44 -9.45
N LEU A 73 -18.47 -5.42 -8.73
CA LEU A 73 -17.82 -4.90 -7.53
C LEU A 73 -18.29 -5.63 -6.27
N LEU A 74 -17.35 -5.92 -5.37
CA LEU A 74 -17.69 -6.27 -3.99
C LEU A 74 -18.11 -5.01 -3.25
N PRO A 75 -19.10 -5.05 -2.33
CA PRO A 75 -19.68 -3.87 -1.69
C PRO A 75 -18.69 -2.94 -0.96
N SER A 76 -17.53 -3.43 -0.57
CA SER A 76 -16.49 -2.67 0.13
C SER A 76 -15.24 -2.38 -0.74
N ALA A 77 -15.23 -2.83 -1.99
CA ALA A 77 -14.13 -2.58 -2.90
C ALA A 77 -14.29 -1.21 -3.57
N HIS A 78 -13.17 -0.52 -3.78
CA HIS A 78 -13.14 0.73 -4.55
C HIS A 78 -13.85 1.92 -3.90
N ALA A 79 -13.70 2.08 -2.58
CA ALA A 79 -14.26 3.19 -1.82
C ALA A 79 -13.42 4.47 -2.03
N ILE A 80 -13.58 5.12 -3.20
CA ILE A 80 -12.82 6.32 -3.58
C ILE A 80 -13.06 7.53 -2.66
N ASP A 81 -14.23 7.59 -2.02
CA ASP A 81 -14.58 8.58 -1.01
C ASP A 81 -13.69 8.44 0.23
N ARG A 82 -13.34 7.21 0.63
CA ARG A 82 -12.42 6.97 1.72
C ARG A 82 -10.98 7.36 1.36
N GLU A 83 -10.53 7.03 0.15
CA GLU A 83 -9.23 7.44 -0.36
C GLU A 83 -9.11 8.96 -0.37
N PHE A 84 -10.09 9.65 -0.95
CA PHE A 84 -10.16 11.11 -0.97
C PHE A 84 -10.08 11.69 0.45
N ARG A 85 -10.91 11.20 1.36
CA ARG A 85 -11.02 11.71 2.74
C ARG A 85 -9.70 11.60 3.49
N VAL A 86 -9.02 10.46 3.44
CA VAL A 86 -7.75 10.26 4.17
C VAL A 86 -6.65 11.13 3.59
N MET A 87 -6.53 11.23 2.27
CA MET A 87 -5.53 12.07 1.62
C MET A 87 -5.76 13.54 1.90
N ASP A 88 -6.99 14.03 1.84
CA ASP A 88 -7.34 15.43 2.13
C ASP A 88 -6.99 15.81 3.57
N ALA A 89 -7.36 14.95 4.52
CA ALA A 89 -7.05 15.19 5.94
C ALA A 89 -5.54 15.18 6.21
N LEU A 90 -4.81 14.21 5.65
CA LEU A 90 -3.37 14.09 5.80
C LEU A 90 -2.60 15.24 5.13
N HIS A 91 -3.01 15.63 3.92
CA HIS A 91 -2.41 16.78 3.23
C HIS A 91 -2.55 18.07 4.06
N LYS A 92 -3.74 18.35 4.59
CA LYS A 92 -4.00 19.50 5.46
C LYS A 92 -3.21 19.46 6.76
N ALA A 93 -2.83 18.28 7.23
CA ALA A 93 -1.99 18.09 8.40
C ALA A 93 -0.47 18.15 8.08
N GLY A 94 -0.07 18.45 6.85
CA GLY A 94 1.34 18.55 6.44
C GLY A 94 2.02 17.20 6.20
N PHE A 95 1.25 16.13 6.03
CA PHE A 95 1.79 14.85 5.58
C PHE A 95 1.95 14.85 4.04
N PRO A 96 2.97 14.18 3.47
CA PRO A 96 3.16 14.10 2.02
C PRO A 96 2.08 13.23 1.36
N ALA A 97 0.93 13.81 1.13
CA ALA A 97 -0.19 13.29 0.35
C ALA A 97 -0.57 14.31 -0.72
N ALA A 98 -0.99 13.85 -1.89
CA ALA A 98 -1.41 14.73 -2.98
C ALA A 98 -2.60 15.60 -2.53
N ARG A 99 -2.57 16.88 -2.90
CA ARG A 99 -3.69 17.80 -2.63
C ARG A 99 -4.94 17.30 -3.32
N GLN A 100 -6.06 17.30 -2.60
CA GLN A 100 -7.36 16.94 -3.13
C GLN A 100 -8.09 18.20 -3.62
N TYR A 101 -8.71 18.14 -4.81
CA TYR A 101 -9.45 19.25 -5.40
C TYR A 101 -10.97 19.07 -5.28
N THR A 102 -11.49 17.93 -5.73
CA THR A 102 -12.94 17.68 -5.70
C THR A 102 -13.26 16.19 -5.68
N LEU A 103 -14.35 15.83 -5.02
CA LEU A 103 -14.95 14.49 -5.02
C LEU A 103 -16.36 14.57 -5.63
N CYS A 104 -16.63 13.76 -6.63
CA CYS A 104 -17.93 13.64 -7.27
C CYS A 104 -18.48 12.23 -7.04
N LEU A 105 -19.57 12.14 -6.27
CA LEU A 105 -20.29 10.89 -6.05
C LEU A 105 -21.50 10.75 -6.98
N ASP A 106 -21.82 11.80 -7.74
CA ASP A 106 -22.87 11.79 -8.76
C ASP A 106 -22.38 11.08 -10.01
N GLU A 107 -22.82 9.85 -10.20
CA GLU A 107 -22.43 9.02 -11.33
C GLU A 107 -23.02 9.53 -12.67
N SER A 108 -23.97 10.46 -12.67
CA SER A 108 -24.56 11.02 -13.89
C SER A 108 -23.60 11.90 -14.68
N VAL A 109 -22.52 12.40 -14.05
CA VAL A 109 -21.56 13.31 -14.68
C VAL A 109 -20.71 12.59 -15.73
N ILE A 110 -20.06 11.47 -15.36
CA ILE A 110 -19.20 10.70 -16.28
C ILE A 110 -19.47 9.19 -16.24
N GLY A 111 -20.66 8.78 -15.77
CA GLY A 111 -21.06 7.37 -15.68
C GLY A 111 -20.47 6.61 -14.48
N ARG A 112 -19.74 7.28 -13.59
CA ARG A 112 -19.12 6.70 -12.40
C ARG A 112 -18.66 7.78 -11.43
N ALA A 113 -18.59 7.44 -10.13
CA ALA A 113 -18.03 8.33 -9.13
C ALA A 113 -16.51 8.49 -9.33
N PHE A 114 -15.98 9.67 -9.00
CA PHE A 114 -14.58 10.02 -9.17
C PHE A 114 -14.09 11.07 -8.18
N TYR A 115 -12.78 11.21 -8.08
CA TYR A 115 -12.17 12.39 -7.47
C TYR A 115 -11.00 12.89 -8.32
N VAL A 116 -10.65 14.16 -8.08
CA VAL A 116 -9.53 14.83 -8.75
C VAL A 116 -8.55 15.30 -7.70
N MET A 117 -7.28 15.00 -7.93
CA MET A 117 -6.16 15.38 -7.08
C MET A 117 -5.03 15.98 -7.89
N GLU A 118 -4.08 16.56 -7.19
CA GLU A 118 -2.84 17.11 -7.71
C GLU A 118 -2.07 16.05 -8.52
N PHE A 119 -1.53 16.45 -9.65
CA PHE A 119 -0.52 15.70 -10.36
C PHE A 119 0.86 16.06 -9.78
N VAL A 120 1.39 15.22 -8.94
CA VAL A 120 2.70 15.41 -8.32
C VAL A 120 3.79 14.94 -9.27
N GLU A 121 4.66 15.86 -9.71
CA GLU A 121 5.81 15.53 -10.53
C GLU A 121 6.98 15.04 -9.67
N GLY A 122 7.53 13.88 -10.06
CA GLY A 122 8.64 13.27 -9.34
C GLY A 122 9.03 11.93 -9.91
N ARG A 123 9.84 11.19 -9.16
CA ARG A 123 10.31 9.86 -9.54
C ARG A 123 9.73 8.77 -8.65
N VAL A 124 9.33 7.66 -9.24
CA VAL A 124 8.93 6.44 -8.52
C VAL A 124 10.09 5.45 -8.57
N LEU A 125 10.47 4.93 -7.41
CA LEU A 125 11.56 3.97 -7.26
C LEU A 125 10.96 2.57 -7.09
N TRP A 126 11.28 1.67 -8.02
CA TRP A 126 10.63 0.36 -8.10
C TRP A 126 11.41 -0.76 -7.40
N ASP A 127 12.74 -0.65 -7.38
CA ASP A 127 13.65 -1.67 -6.86
C ASP A 127 14.19 -1.24 -5.49
N GLN A 128 13.95 -2.06 -4.48
CA GLN A 128 14.38 -1.80 -3.10
C GLN A 128 15.92 -1.71 -2.97
N SER A 129 16.67 -2.34 -3.87
CA SER A 129 18.13 -2.24 -3.89
C SER A 129 18.65 -0.90 -4.40
N LEU A 130 17.76 -0.07 -5.00
CA LEU A 130 18.07 1.25 -5.55
C LEU A 130 19.27 1.21 -6.49
N PRO A 131 19.22 0.44 -7.59
CA PRO A 131 20.35 0.29 -8.50
C PRO A 131 20.77 1.64 -9.09
N GLY A 132 22.07 1.82 -9.29
CA GLY A 132 22.64 3.06 -9.83
C GLY A 132 22.82 4.20 -8.82
N MET A 133 22.34 4.05 -7.58
CA MET A 133 22.56 5.05 -6.52
C MET A 133 23.83 4.73 -5.72
N SER A 134 24.46 5.76 -5.17
CA SER A 134 25.54 5.63 -4.21
C SER A 134 25.04 5.19 -2.83
N ALA A 135 25.91 4.71 -1.97
CA ALA A 135 25.56 4.32 -0.60
C ALA A 135 24.92 5.49 0.22
N PRO A 136 25.44 6.73 0.18
CA PRO A 136 24.78 7.86 0.84
C PRO A 136 23.38 8.17 0.31
N GLU A 137 23.17 8.05 -1.01
CA GLU A 137 21.84 8.28 -1.59
C GLU A 137 20.84 7.22 -1.14
N ARG A 138 21.25 5.94 -1.11
CA ARG A 138 20.39 4.86 -0.58
C ARG A 138 20.07 5.08 0.89
N ALA A 139 21.06 5.40 1.71
CA ALA A 139 20.85 5.70 3.13
C ALA A 139 19.82 6.81 3.32
N ALA A 140 19.91 7.91 2.55
CA ALA A 140 18.99 9.03 2.62
C ALA A 140 17.56 8.65 2.17
N ILE A 141 17.40 7.81 1.14
CA ILE A 141 16.07 7.30 0.71
C ILE A 141 15.44 6.45 1.81
N TYR A 142 16.21 5.52 2.41
CA TYR A 142 15.69 4.69 3.50
C TYR A 142 15.39 5.48 4.76
N ASP A 143 16.17 6.51 5.08
CA ASP A 143 15.89 7.42 6.19
C ASP A 143 14.60 8.19 5.98
N GLU A 144 14.36 8.69 4.77
CA GLU A 144 13.13 9.40 4.43
C GLU A 144 11.90 8.48 4.47
N LEU A 145 12.00 7.23 3.98
CA LEU A 145 10.92 6.23 4.12
C LEU A 145 10.56 6.02 5.60
N ASN A 146 11.58 5.86 6.46
CA ASN A 146 11.41 5.69 7.90
C ASN A 146 10.75 6.92 8.53
N ARG A 147 11.19 8.12 8.15
CA ARG A 147 10.62 9.38 8.62
C ARG A 147 9.13 9.51 8.27
N VAL A 148 8.78 9.20 7.03
CA VAL A 148 7.40 9.35 6.54
C VAL A 148 6.45 8.34 7.17
N ILE A 149 6.85 7.06 7.31
CA ILE A 149 5.99 6.08 7.99
C ILE A 149 5.84 6.40 9.49
N ALA A 150 6.90 6.88 10.14
CA ALA A 150 6.82 7.33 11.53
C ALA A 150 5.91 8.56 11.67
N GLN A 151 5.99 9.52 10.75
CA GLN A 151 5.08 10.66 10.71
C GLN A 151 3.62 10.20 10.56
N LEU A 152 3.32 9.26 9.66
CA LEU A 152 1.97 8.73 9.48
C LEU A 152 1.42 8.13 10.78
N HIS A 153 2.24 7.35 11.48
CA HIS A 153 1.82 6.64 12.68
C HIS A 153 1.75 7.51 13.94
N THR A 154 2.22 8.76 13.87
CA THR A 154 2.16 9.74 14.97
C THR A 154 1.14 10.85 14.74
N VAL A 155 0.47 10.89 13.58
CA VAL A 155 -0.63 11.83 13.34
C VAL A 155 -1.76 11.58 14.33
N ASP A 156 -2.24 12.63 14.98
CA ASP A 156 -3.50 12.57 15.74
C ASP A 156 -4.69 12.48 14.78
N TYR A 157 -5.08 11.25 14.49
CA TYR A 157 -6.15 10.96 13.55
C TYR A 157 -7.50 11.53 13.98
N ALA A 158 -7.73 11.69 15.29
CA ALA A 158 -8.97 12.28 15.79
C ALA A 158 -9.00 13.80 15.55
N ALA A 159 -7.88 14.48 15.81
CA ALA A 159 -7.76 15.93 15.59
C ALA A 159 -7.93 16.33 14.11
N ILE A 160 -7.56 15.45 13.18
CA ILE A 160 -7.74 15.70 11.73
C ILE A 160 -9.06 15.16 11.15
N GLY A 161 -10.02 14.77 12.02
CA GLY A 161 -11.35 14.35 11.62
C GLY A 161 -11.46 12.92 11.08
N LEU A 162 -10.53 12.03 11.45
CA LEU A 162 -10.52 10.63 11.03
C LEU A 162 -10.83 9.63 12.16
N ALA A 163 -11.47 10.07 13.25
CA ALA A 163 -11.79 9.19 14.38
C ALA A 163 -12.68 7.98 14.01
N ASP A 164 -13.51 8.11 12.98
CA ASP A 164 -14.41 7.09 12.44
C ASP A 164 -13.87 6.42 11.16
N PHE A 165 -12.62 6.71 10.76
CA PHE A 165 -12.03 6.19 9.52
C PHE A 165 -11.80 4.68 9.53
N GLY A 166 -11.80 4.07 10.69
CA GLY A 166 -11.71 2.63 10.92
C GLY A 166 -12.20 2.26 12.31
N LYS A 167 -12.15 0.99 12.62
CA LYS A 167 -12.50 0.50 13.96
C LYS A 167 -11.23 0.41 14.81
N PRO A 168 -11.03 1.27 15.81
CA PRO A 168 -9.89 1.17 16.70
C PRO A 168 -9.92 -0.12 17.53
N GLY A 169 -8.77 -0.54 18.01
CA GLY A 169 -8.59 -1.70 18.89
C GLY A 169 -8.74 -3.08 18.22
N ASN A 170 -8.15 -4.09 18.84
CA ASN A 170 -8.22 -5.49 18.40
C ASN A 170 -7.87 -5.71 16.92
N TYR A 171 -6.96 -4.91 16.37
CA TYR A 171 -6.64 -4.95 14.94
C TYR A 171 -6.18 -6.33 14.49
N PHE A 172 -5.16 -6.90 15.16
CA PHE A 172 -4.60 -8.20 14.76
C PHE A 172 -5.63 -9.32 14.83
N ALA A 173 -6.43 -9.40 15.89
CA ALA A 173 -7.44 -10.44 16.03
C ALA A 173 -8.44 -10.43 14.86
N ARG A 174 -8.95 -9.23 14.50
CA ARG A 174 -9.88 -9.07 13.37
C ARG A 174 -9.25 -9.41 12.03
N GLN A 175 -7.99 -9.00 11.82
CA GLN A 175 -7.30 -9.25 10.56
C GLN A 175 -6.92 -10.72 10.39
N ILE A 176 -6.45 -11.38 11.46
CA ILE A 176 -6.14 -12.80 11.44
C ILE A 176 -7.41 -13.61 11.11
N GLU A 177 -8.53 -13.32 11.77
CA GLU A 177 -9.81 -13.97 11.47
C GLU A 177 -10.26 -13.74 10.02
N ARG A 178 -10.16 -12.50 9.53
CA ARG A 178 -10.51 -12.15 8.15
C ARG A 178 -9.67 -12.92 7.14
N TRP A 179 -8.34 -12.93 7.31
CA TRP A 179 -7.43 -13.57 6.38
C TRP A 179 -7.50 -15.09 6.45
N THR A 180 -7.76 -15.67 7.63
CA THR A 180 -8.04 -17.09 7.81
C THR A 180 -9.25 -17.52 6.97
N ARG A 181 -10.37 -16.80 7.10
CA ARG A 181 -11.58 -17.08 6.30
C ARG A 181 -11.34 -16.94 4.81
N GLN A 182 -10.61 -15.89 4.42
CA GLN A 182 -10.31 -15.64 3.00
C GLN A 182 -9.39 -16.70 2.41
N TYR A 183 -8.35 -17.12 3.14
CA TYR A 183 -7.48 -18.21 2.73
C TYR A 183 -8.25 -19.52 2.58
N GLN A 184 -9.02 -19.92 3.57
CA GLN A 184 -9.81 -21.14 3.54
C GLN A 184 -10.81 -21.18 2.37
N ALA A 185 -11.45 -20.05 2.07
CA ALA A 185 -12.36 -19.93 0.92
C ALA A 185 -11.65 -19.99 -0.44
N SER A 186 -10.35 -19.74 -0.49
CA SER A 186 -9.56 -19.72 -1.73
C SER A 186 -8.53 -20.84 -1.83
N ALA A 187 -8.47 -21.78 -0.88
CA ALA A 187 -7.49 -22.85 -0.87
C ALA A 187 -7.64 -23.74 -2.11
N THR A 188 -6.53 -23.94 -2.84
CA THR A 188 -6.43 -24.85 -3.99
C THR A 188 -5.55 -26.06 -3.68
N GLU A 189 -4.79 -25.99 -2.60
CA GLU A 189 -3.91 -27.03 -2.07
C GLU A 189 -3.78 -26.90 -0.56
N THR A 190 -3.25 -27.91 0.10
CA THR A 190 -2.89 -27.84 1.52
C THR A 190 -1.50 -27.22 1.67
N ILE A 191 -1.40 -26.15 2.44
CA ILE A 191 -0.13 -25.53 2.84
C ILE A 191 -0.02 -25.65 4.36
N GLU A 192 0.77 -26.62 4.83
CA GLU A 192 0.91 -26.92 6.26
C GLU A 192 1.32 -25.69 7.09
N ALA A 193 2.22 -24.85 6.56
CA ALA A 193 2.63 -23.62 7.22
C ALA A 193 1.46 -22.65 7.43
N MET A 194 0.47 -22.61 6.52
CA MET A 194 -0.75 -21.80 6.72
C MET A 194 -1.60 -22.35 7.85
N ASP A 195 -1.76 -23.68 7.94
CA ASP A 195 -2.51 -24.31 9.03
C ASP A 195 -1.87 -24.04 10.39
N GLN A 196 -0.53 -24.12 10.45
CA GLN A 196 0.24 -23.81 11.65
C GLN A 196 0.10 -22.32 12.03
N LEU A 197 0.19 -21.40 11.06
CA LEU A 197 0.02 -19.96 11.29
C LEU A 197 -1.41 -19.63 11.75
N MET A 198 -2.44 -20.20 11.13
CA MET A 198 -3.84 -20.01 11.55
C MET A 198 -4.08 -20.48 12.98
N ALA A 199 -3.40 -21.56 13.42
CA ALA A 199 -3.53 -22.07 14.78
C ALA A 199 -2.75 -21.25 15.83
N TRP A 200 -1.61 -20.68 15.45
CA TRP A 200 -0.68 -19.98 16.35
C TRP A 200 -0.98 -18.48 16.48
N LEU A 201 -1.18 -17.76 15.38
CA LEU A 201 -1.33 -16.31 15.37
C LEU A 201 -2.39 -15.78 16.35
N PRO A 202 -3.61 -16.37 16.46
CA PRO A 202 -4.63 -15.86 17.38
C PRO A 202 -4.22 -15.93 18.86
N LYS A 203 -3.30 -16.86 19.21
CA LYS A 203 -2.85 -17.11 20.59
C LYS A 203 -1.60 -16.32 20.95
N ALA A 204 -0.91 -15.78 19.97
CA ALA A 204 0.39 -15.15 20.11
C ALA A 204 0.36 -13.63 19.92
N ILE A 205 -0.83 -13.02 19.83
CA ILE A 205 -0.97 -11.57 19.65
C ILE A 205 -0.24 -10.85 20.78
N PRO A 206 0.76 -10.00 20.48
CA PRO A 206 1.45 -9.22 21.50
C PRO A 206 0.50 -8.34 22.31
N PRO A 207 0.82 -8.05 23.59
CA PRO A 207 0.02 -7.14 24.38
C PRO A 207 0.12 -5.71 23.85
N GLY A 208 -0.96 -4.95 24.05
CA GLY A 208 -1.10 -3.57 23.57
C GLY A 208 -2.15 -3.47 22.47
N ASP A 209 -2.67 -2.28 22.31
CA ASP A 209 -3.76 -2.00 21.36
C ASP A 209 -3.59 -0.63 20.72
N ASP A 210 -2.35 -0.35 20.28
CA ASP A 210 -2.01 0.89 19.60
C ASP A 210 -2.85 1.08 18.34
N THR A 211 -3.36 2.27 18.15
CA THR A 211 -4.13 2.63 16.97
C THR A 211 -3.53 3.87 16.31
N ALA A 212 -3.28 3.78 15.01
CA ALA A 212 -2.84 4.87 14.16
C ALA A 212 -3.53 4.79 12.79
N ILE A 213 -3.33 5.79 11.94
CA ILE A 213 -3.61 5.65 10.52
C ILE A 213 -2.56 4.72 9.96
N VAL A 214 -2.98 3.61 9.35
CA VAL A 214 -2.10 2.70 8.64
C VAL A 214 -2.37 2.78 7.14
N HIS A 215 -1.31 2.71 6.34
CA HIS A 215 -1.42 2.71 4.88
C HIS A 215 -1.91 1.35 4.35
N GLY A 216 -1.40 0.27 4.93
CA GLY A 216 -1.73 -1.11 4.57
C GLY A 216 -0.95 -1.67 3.38
N ASP A 217 -0.25 -0.82 2.62
CA ASP A 217 0.65 -1.18 1.52
C ASP A 217 1.80 -0.16 1.39
N PHE A 218 2.44 0.22 2.51
CA PHE A 218 3.52 1.18 2.53
C PHE A 218 4.79 0.59 1.92
N ARG A 219 5.12 1.02 0.71
CA ARG A 219 6.22 0.47 -0.10
C ARG A 219 6.90 1.57 -0.90
N LEU A 220 8.17 1.35 -1.23
CA LEU A 220 8.99 2.27 -2.03
C LEU A 220 8.31 2.71 -3.35
N ASP A 221 7.69 1.77 -4.04
CA ASP A 221 7.02 2.00 -5.33
C ASP A 221 5.63 2.66 -5.21
N ASN A 222 5.13 2.86 -3.99
CA ASN A 222 3.96 3.69 -3.69
C ASN A 222 4.34 5.11 -3.25
N MET A 223 5.58 5.55 -3.55
CA MET A 223 6.07 6.88 -3.18
C MET A 223 6.48 7.68 -4.42
N ILE A 224 6.13 8.96 -4.46
CA ILE A 224 6.71 9.91 -5.41
C ILE A 224 7.79 10.68 -4.67
N PHE A 225 9.04 10.49 -5.10
CA PHE A 225 10.18 11.24 -4.61
C PHE A 225 10.42 12.50 -5.43
N HIS A 226 11.01 13.50 -4.81
CA HIS A 226 11.50 14.67 -5.51
C HIS A 226 12.46 14.25 -6.65
N PRO A 227 12.50 15.00 -7.78
CA PRO A 227 13.32 14.61 -8.93
C PRO A 227 14.80 14.36 -8.61
N THR A 228 15.37 15.10 -7.66
CA THR A 228 16.80 15.04 -7.32
C THR A 228 17.10 14.81 -5.84
N GLU A 229 16.18 15.14 -4.94
CA GLU A 229 16.34 14.98 -3.49
C GLU A 229 15.79 13.64 -3.00
N PRO A 230 16.21 13.13 -1.83
CA PRO A 230 15.64 11.92 -1.23
C PRO A 230 14.25 12.13 -0.62
N ARG A 231 13.67 13.32 -0.73
CA ARG A 231 12.41 13.72 -0.11
C ARG A 231 11.20 13.14 -0.82
N ILE A 232 10.28 12.54 -0.06
CA ILE A 232 8.97 12.09 -0.54
C ILE A 232 8.04 13.29 -0.70
N LEU A 233 7.46 13.43 -1.89
CA LEU A 233 6.46 14.45 -2.22
C LEU A 233 5.03 13.94 -2.02
N ALA A 234 4.78 12.66 -2.32
CA ALA A 234 3.48 12.06 -2.10
C ALA A 234 3.57 10.55 -1.85
N VAL A 235 2.75 10.09 -0.92
CA VAL A 235 2.43 8.68 -0.72
C VAL A 235 1.18 8.35 -1.53
N LEU A 236 1.22 7.27 -2.30
CA LEU A 236 0.18 6.83 -3.23
C LEU A 236 -0.54 5.58 -2.72
N ASP A 237 -1.70 5.29 -3.32
CA ASP A 237 -2.47 4.04 -3.18
C ASP A 237 -3.02 3.78 -1.77
N TRP A 238 -3.90 4.67 -1.34
CA TRP A 238 -4.54 4.66 -0.02
C TRP A 238 -5.75 3.73 0.11
N GLU A 239 -6.01 2.86 -0.86
CA GLU A 239 -7.21 2.01 -0.90
C GLU A 239 -7.31 1.02 0.27
N LEU A 240 -6.18 0.62 0.86
CA LEU A 240 -6.11 -0.28 2.01
C LEU A 240 -6.02 0.43 3.36
N SER A 241 -5.97 1.76 3.35
CA SER A 241 -5.78 2.55 4.56
C SER A 241 -6.96 2.45 5.53
N THR A 242 -6.66 2.45 6.82
CA THR A 242 -7.65 2.38 7.90
C THR A 242 -7.01 2.80 9.23
N LEU A 243 -7.82 2.84 10.29
CA LEU A 243 -7.27 2.81 11.65
C LEU A 243 -6.82 1.39 11.98
N GLY A 244 -5.55 1.23 12.33
CA GLY A 244 -4.95 -0.07 12.57
C GLY A 244 -3.74 -0.01 13.50
N HIS A 245 -3.11 -1.15 13.74
CA HIS A 245 -1.94 -1.21 14.59
C HIS A 245 -0.69 -0.79 13.81
N PRO A 246 0.05 0.25 14.22
CA PRO A 246 1.18 0.80 13.46
C PRO A 246 2.29 -0.23 13.20
N ALA A 247 2.54 -1.16 14.13
CA ALA A 247 3.53 -2.21 13.91
C ALA A 247 3.16 -3.18 12.77
N ALA A 248 1.86 -3.34 12.45
CA ALA A 248 1.45 -4.14 11.28
C ALA A 248 1.87 -3.49 9.97
N ASP A 249 1.75 -2.17 9.87
CA ASP A 249 2.14 -1.41 8.68
C ASP A 249 3.67 -1.30 8.57
N PHE A 250 4.33 -0.97 9.66
CA PHE A 250 5.79 -0.87 9.70
C PHE A 250 6.48 -2.21 9.40
N SER A 251 6.03 -3.31 9.99
CA SER A 251 6.61 -4.63 9.72
C SER A 251 6.29 -5.15 8.31
N TYR A 252 5.16 -4.72 7.70
CA TYR A 252 4.90 -4.98 6.29
C TYR A 252 5.95 -4.33 5.40
N HIS A 253 6.27 -3.07 5.64
CA HIS A 253 7.35 -2.37 4.94
C HIS A 253 8.70 -3.07 5.14
N CYS A 254 8.99 -3.57 6.34
CA CYS A 254 10.23 -4.27 6.65
C CYS A 254 10.34 -5.69 6.09
N MET A 255 9.30 -6.26 5.49
CA MET A 255 9.38 -7.62 4.93
C MET A 255 10.47 -7.76 3.87
N SER A 256 10.81 -6.70 3.14
CA SER A 256 11.84 -6.72 2.12
C SER A 256 13.21 -7.19 2.63
N TRP A 257 13.57 -6.92 3.89
CA TRP A 257 14.82 -7.40 4.51
C TRP A 257 14.89 -8.93 4.68
N HIS A 258 13.75 -9.61 4.55
CA HIS A 258 13.59 -11.05 4.83
C HIS A 258 13.29 -11.87 3.58
N ILE A 259 13.00 -11.23 2.48
CA ILE A 259 12.61 -11.87 1.22
C ILE A 259 13.80 -11.77 0.25
N PRO A 260 14.17 -12.85 -0.45
CA PRO A 260 15.26 -12.82 -1.42
C PRO A 260 14.98 -11.86 -2.60
N PRO A 261 16.04 -11.28 -3.21
CA PRO A 261 15.91 -10.51 -4.44
C PRO A 261 15.20 -11.29 -5.55
N GLY A 262 14.40 -10.59 -6.36
CA GLY A 262 13.60 -11.21 -7.40
C GLY A 262 12.25 -11.78 -6.94
N GLN A 263 12.02 -11.82 -5.64
CA GLN A 263 10.75 -12.19 -5.05
C GLN A 263 10.20 -11.00 -4.25
N PHE A 264 8.96 -10.63 -4.46
CA PHE A 264 8.22 -9.62 -3.71
C PHE A 264 9.10 -8.46 -3.15
N ARG A 265 9.91 -7.82 -3.99
CA ARG A 265 10.76 -6.67 -3.64
C ARG A 265 11.78 -6.94 -2.53
N GLY A 266 12.27 -8.18 -2.44
CA GLY A 266 13.21 -8.58 -1.40
C GLY A 266 14.62 -8.05 -1.61
N ILE A 267 15.35 -7.89 -0.49
CA ILE A 267 16.77 -7.51 -0.42
C ILE A 267 17.56 -8.43 0.50
N ALA A 268 16.97 -9.52 0.98
CA ALA A 268 17.64 -10.46 1.86
C ALA A 268 18.87 -11.08 1.18
N GLY A 269 19.99 -11.13 1.90
CA GLY A 269 21.26 -11.70 1.39
C GLY A 269 22.09 -10.75 0.55
N LEU A 270 21.64 -9.52 0.30
CA LEU A 270 22.51 -8.47 -0.25
C LEU A 270 23.47 -7.93 0.83
N ASN A 271 24.60 -7.39 0.41
CA ASN A 271 25.53 -6.69 1.32
C ASN A 271 24.98 -5.28 1.62
N LEU A 272 24.02 -5.20 2.55
CA LEU A 272 23.31 -3.97 2.86
C LEU A 272 24.24 -2.87 3.39
N GLU A 273 25.26 -3.25 4.18
CA GLU A 273 26.22 -2.30 4.73
C GLU A 273 27.02 -1.61 3.62
N GLU A 274 27.59 -2.36 2.69
CA GLU A 274 28.33 -1.82 1.55
C GLU A 274 27.40 -0.97 0.64
N MET A 275 26.14 -1.36 0.53
CA MET A 275 25.15 -0.63 -0.25
C MET A 275 24.67 0.65 0.42
N GLY A 276 24.92 0.85 1.71
CA GLY A 276 24.41 1.96 2.49
C GLY A 276 22.93 1.83 2.86
N ILE A 277 22.36 0.61 2.78
CA ILE A 277 21.02 0.31 3.24
C ILE A 277 21.09 -0.06 4.73
N PRO A 278 20.29 0.55 5.62
CA PRO A 278 20.35 0.26 7.05
C PRO A 278 20.05 -1.21 7.34
N SER A 279 20.66 -1.78 8.37
CA SER A 279 20.19 -3.06 8.91
C SER A 279 18.78 -2.93 9.44
N GLN A 280 18.03 -4.04 9.52
CA GLN A 280 16.69 -4.01 10.09
C GLN A 280 16.67 -3.45 11.52
N GLU A 281 17.65 -3.83 12.34
CA GLU A 281 17.76 -3.39 13.73
C GLU A 281 17.93 -1.86 13.80
N ALA A 282 18.82 -1.31 12.99
CA ALA A 282 19.02 0.15 12.90
C ALA A 282 17.75 0.85 12.38
N TYR A 283 17.06 0.24 11.43
CA TYR A 283 15.83 0.79 10.86
C TYR A 283 14.68 0.79 11.88
N ILE A 284 14.54 -0.28 12.68
CA ILE A 284 13.57 -0.35 13.79
C ILE A 284 13.92 0.68 14.86
N ALA A 285 15.20 0.81 15.24
CA ALA A 285 15.63 1.77 16.24
C ALA A 285 15.30 3.21 15.83
N ALA A 286 15.56 3.59 14.59
CA ALA A 286 15.22 4.91 14.04
C ALA A 286 13.70 5.17 14.06
N TYR A 287 12.89 4.16 13.71
CA TYR A 287 11.43 4.26 13.81
C TYR A 287 10.95 4.43 15.26
N CYS A 288 11.49 3.65 16.19
CA CYS A 288 11.17 3.76 17.61
C CYS A 288 11.54 5.15 18.18
N GLU A 289 12.70 5.68 17.83
CA GLU A 289 13.13 7.02 18.21
C GLU A 289 12.14 8.09 17.71
N ARG A 290 11.75 8.03 16.43
CA ARG A 290 10.83 9.00 15.81
C ARG A 290 9.40 8.94 16.36
N THR A 291 8.96 7.76 16.74
CA THR A 291 7.58 7.56 17.22
C THR A 291 7.45 7.58 18.74
N GLY A 292 8.56 7.54 19.49
CA GLY A 292 8.56 7.37 20.95
C GLY A 292 8.07 6.00 21.41
N LYS A 293 7.99 5.01 20.49
CA LYS A 293 7.50 3.65 20.79
C LYS A 293 8.65 2.68 20.98
N THR A 294 8.35 1.54 21.56
CA THR A 294 9.29 0.42 21.70
C THR A 294 8.73 -0.80 20.99
N ILE A 295 9.54 -1.44 20.17
CA ILE A 295 9.23 -2.71 19.53
C ILE A 295 10.19 -3.77 20.03
N ARG A 296 9.68 -4.80 20.73
CA ARG A 296 10.50 -5.93 21.16
C ARG A 296 10.72 -6.88 19.99
N ILE A 297 11.86 -7.53 19.93
CA ILE A 297 12.22 -8.41 18.81
C ILE A 297 11.29 -9.62 18.68
N GLU A 298 10.83 -10.18 19.79
CA GLU A 298 9.85 -11.28 19.79
C GLU A 298 8.52 -10.83 19.19
N ASP A 299 8.05 -9.62 19.52
CA ASP A 299 6.83 -9.04 18.94
C ASP A 299 7.03 -8.74 17.44
N PHE A 300 8.21 -8.26 17.05
CA PHE A 300 8.51 -7.99 15.67
C PHE A 300 8.47 -9.25 14.80
N ASN A 301 8.95 -10.39 15.31
CA ASN A 301 8.82 -11.67 14.62
C ASN A 301 7.33 -12.11 14.48
N PHE A 302 6.49 -11.80 15.45
CA PHE A 302 5.04 -12.01 15.30
C PHE A 302 4.47 -11.14 14.18
N TYR A 303 4.82 -9.86 14.13
CA TYR A 303 4.32 -8.94 13.11
C TYR A 303 4.76 -9.35 11.70
N LEU A 304 6.00 -9.81 11.54
CA LEU A 304 6.49 -10.38 10.27
C LEU A 304 5.70 -11.64 9.88
N ALA A 305 5.53 -12.59 10.80
CA ALA A 305 4.77 -13.81 10.58
C ALA A 305 3.32 -13.50 10.16
N TYR A 306 2.68 -12.52 10.82
CA TYR A 306 1.34 -12.06 10.47
C TYR A 306 1.28 -11.50 9.05
N ASN A 307 2.22 -10.64 8.66
CA ASN A 307 2.21 -10.05 7.33
C ASN A 307 2.48 -11.07 6.22
N MET A 308 3.38 -12.02 6.47
CA MET A 308 3.65 -13.12 5.53
C MET A 308 2.45 -14.06 5.40
N PHE A 309 1.74 -14.34 6.50
CA PHE A 309 0.46 -15.06 6.49
C PHE A 309 -0.59 -14.32 5.64
N ARG A 310 -0.76 -13.01 5.87
CA ARG A 310 -1.66 -12.15 5.09
C ARG A 310 -1.31 -12.21 3.60
N LEU A 311 -0.04 -12.05 3.27
CA LEU A 311 0.43 -12.02 1.88
C LEU A 311 0.27 -13.38 1.20
N ALA A 312 0.55 -14.49 1.90
CA ALA A 312 0.29 -15.84 1.42
C ALA A 312 -1.20 -16.05 1.12
N GLY A 313 -2.10 -15.54 1.98
CA GLY A 313 -3.54 -15.56 1.75
C GLY A 313 -3.97 -14.77 0.51
N ILE A 314 -3.35 -13.62 0.25
CA ILE A 314 -3.58 -12.83 -0.97
C ILE A 314 -3.12 -13.60 -2.22
N MET A 315 -1.91 -14.17 -2.17
CA MET A 315 -1.36 -14.96 -3.27
C MET A 315 -2.20 -16.21 -3.57
N GLN A 316 -2.69 -16.88 -2.52
CA GLN A 316 -3.62 -18.02 -2.66
C GLN A 316 -4.93 -17.59 -3.34
N GLY A 317 -5.46 -16.42 -3.01
CA GLY A 317 -6.63 -15.85 -3.70
C GLY A 317 -6.36 -15.55 -5.17
N ILE A 318 -5.13 -15.17 -5.55
CA ILE A 318 -4.72 -15.00 -6.94
C ILE A 318 -4.67 -16.37 -7.64
N MET A 319 -4.09 -17.39 -6.99
CA MET A 319 -4.06 -18.76 -7.51
C MET A 319 -5.48 -19.30 -7.75
N LYS A 320 -6.39 -19.11 -6.81
CA LYS A 320 -7.79 -19.53 -6.96
C LYS A 320 -8.43 -18.89 -8.20
N ARG A 321 -8.28 -17.59 -8.40
CA ARG A 321 -8.78 -16.92 -9.61
C ARG A 321 -8.15 -17.44 -10.90
N TYR A 322 -6.86 -17.77 -10.87
CA TYR A 322 -6.19 -18.38 -12.01
C TYR A 322 -6.82 -19.77 -12.34
N VAL A 323 -6.98 -20.63 -11.34
CA VAL A 323 -7.59 -21.97 -11.49
C VAL A 323 -9.04 -21.86 -11.99
N ASP A 324 -9.80 -20.87 -11.50
CA ASP A 324 -11.19 -20.63 -11.92
C ASP A 324 -11.30 -19.93 -13.30
N GLY A 325 -10.20 -19.58 -13.95
CA GLY A 325 -10.19 -18.88 -15.24
C GLY A 325 -10.68 -17.42 -15.16
N THR A 326 -10.69 -16.82 -13.96
CA THR A 326 -11.16 -15.44 -13.72
C THR A 326 -10.04 -14.44 -13.43
N ALA A 327 -8.78 -14.88 -13.49
CA ALA A 327 -7.63 -14.01 -13.28
C ALA A 327 -7.48 -12.99 -14.41
N SER A 328 -7.26 -11.73 -14.06
CA SER A 328 -7.05 -10.63 -15.01
C SER A 328 -5.61 -10.43 -15.45
N SER A 329 -4.63 -11.02 -14.73
CA SER A 329 -3.20 -10.85 -14.99
C SER A 329 -2.59 -12.10 -15.62
N ALA A 330 -1.77 -11.91 -16.65
CA ALA A 330 -0.95 -12.99 -17.23
C ALA A 330 0.05 -13.59 -16.23
N GLN A 331 0.40 -12.87 -15.18
CA GLN A 331 1.34 -13.30 -14.13
C GLN A 331 0.65 -13.97 -12.95
N ALA A 332 -0.67 -14.20 -13.02
CA ALA A 332 -1.46 -14.73 -11.91
C ALA A 332 -0.95 -16.08 -11.40
N LEU A 333 -0.51 -16.98 -12.30
CA LEU A 333 0.06 -18.28 -11.93
C LEU A 333 1.34 -18.12 -11.10
N GLU A 334 2.28 -17.30 -11.56
CA GLU A 334 3.57 -17.12 -10.86
C GLU A 334 3.36 -16.42 -9.50
N ASN A 335 2.51 -15.41 -9.46
CA ASN A 335 2.15 -14.75 -8.21
C ASN A 335 1.45 -15.71 -7.23
N GLY A 336 0.59 -16.58 -7.74
CA GLY A 336 -0.11 -17.57 -6.94
C GLY A 336 0.82 -18.65 -6.35
N LYS A 337 1.81 -19.12 -7.12
CA LYS A 337 2.82 -20.09 -6.67
C LYS A 337 3.66 -19.57 -5.48
N ALA A 338 3.78 -18.27 -5.30
CA ALA A 338 4.50 -17.67 -4.20
C ALA A 338 3.78 -17.82 -2.83
N ALA A 339 2.53 -18.30 -2.80
CA ALA A 339 1.77 -18.49 -1.56
C ALA A 339 2.47 -19.44 -0.57
N ARG A 340 2.91 -20.60 -1.04
CA ARG A 340 3.59 -21.61 -0.21
C ARG A 340 4.91 -21.09 0.37
N PRO A 341 5.91 -20.64 -0.41
CA PRO A 341 7.17 -20.14 0.16
C PRO A 341 6.98 -18.95 1.08
N MET A 342 5.98 -18.09 0.84
CA MET A 342 5.66 -16.98 1.73
C MET A 342 5.09 -17.46 3.07
N ALA A 343 4.22 -18.47 3.05
CA ALA A 343 3.68 -19.09 4.27
C ALA A 343 4.79 -19.77 5.09
N GLU A 344 5.68 -20.52 4.44
CA GLU A 344 6.82 -21.21 5.07
C GLU A 344 7.78 -20.19 5.72
N LEU A 345 8.05 -19.09 5.04
CA LEU A 345 8.82 -17.99 5.62
C LEU A 345 8.11 -17.40 6.85
N GLY A 346 6.81 -17.17 6.76
CA GLY A 346 6.00 -16.70 7.89
C GLY A 346 6.05 -17.65 9.09
N TRP A 347 5.98 -18.95 8.85
CA TRP A 347 6.10 -19.94 9.91
C TRP A 347 7.49 -19.95 10.56
N THR A 348 8.57 -19.72 9.76
CA THR A 348 9.92 -19.56 10.30
C THR A 348 10.01 -18.42 11.32
N TYR A 349 9.36 -17.26 11.03
CA TYR A 349 9.31 -16.13 11.99
C TYR A 349 8.44 -16.43 13.20
N ALA A 350 7.35 -17.18 13.04
CA ALA A 350 6.57 -17.68 14.16
C ALA A 350 7.40 -18.57 15.11
N GLN A 351 8.18 -19.49 14.55
CA GLN A 351 9.10 -20.34 15.33
C GLN A 351 10.18 -19.53 16.07
N ARG A 352 10.73 -18.50 15.44
CA ARG A 352 11.68 -17.58 16.11
C ARG A 352 11.02 -16.84 17.29
N ALA A 353 9.80 -16.35 17.12
CA ALA A 353 9.05 -15.72 18.22
C ALA A 353 8.81 -16.70 19.38
N ILE A 354 8.43 -17.94 19.08
CA ILE A 354 8.22 -19.00 20.06
C ILE A 354 9.52 -19.32 20.83
N SER A 355 10.64 -19.42 20.14
CA SER A 355 11.94 -19.70 20.78
C SER A 355 12.34 -18.59 21.74
N LEU A 356 12.30 -17.34 21.30
CA LEU A 356 12.67 -16.18 22.12
C LEU A 356 11.81 -16.02 23.37
N LEU A 357 10.53 -16.45 23.33
CA LEU A 357 9.67 -16.44 24.50
C LEU A 357 9.97 -17.56 25.47
N LYS A 358 10.44 -18.72 25.01
CA LYS A 358 10.87 -19.84 25.89
C LYS A 358 12.16 -19.55 26.62
N ASP A 359 13.09 -18.86 25.97
CA ASP A 359 14.41 -18.53 26.55
C ASP A 359 14.30 -17.47 27.69
N LYS A 360 13.12 -16.85 27.85
CA LYS A 360 12.83 -15.85 28.89
C LYS A 360 12.05 -16.41 30.09
N GLN A 361 11.59 -17.67 30.03
CA GLN A 361 10.94 -18.38 31.12
C GLN A 361 11.89 -19.24 31.92
#